data_49c7aa1eb8387ec1e9d2571c15e5a6d7
#
_entry.id   49c7aa1eb8387ec1e9d2571c15e5a6d7
#
_cell.length_a   1.000
_cell.length_b   1.000
_cell.length_c   1.000
_cell.angle_alpha   90.00
_cell.angle_beta   90.00
_cell.angle_gamma   90.00
#
_symmetry.space_group_name_H-M   'P 1'
#
loop_
_entity.id
_entity.type
_entity.pdbx_description
1 polymer ?
#
loop_
_entity_poly.entity_id
_entity_poly.type
_entity_poly.pdbx_seq_one_letter_code
_entity_poly.pdbx_strand_id
1 'polypeptide(L)'
;MSFIGPTGKNPSRYFWTIQGLVAATYKTAQTSASFDRYRNGGYAALTLELCPGAWVDGNHSWVINESDDNSTWTAVVAADLMPNPEVGVYGTASTFVAVNAASTVVQRIDYIGRKRYVQVVSTETGATGLPYALLGHLFAPNILPAA
;
A
#
# COMPACT_ATOMS: atom_id res chain seq x y z
N MET A 1 23.18 -1.41 22.62
CA MET A 1 22.49 -0.36 23.40
C MET A 1 21.08 -0.21 22.87
N SER A 2 20.09 -0.45 23.70
CA SER A 2 18.69 -0.30 23.32
C SER A 2 18.31 1.17 23.45
N PHE A 3 18.02 1.84 22.34
CA PHE A 3 17.48 3.20 22.39
C PHE A 3 16.00 3.11 22.78
N ILE A 4 15.72 3.40 24.02
CA ILE A 4 14.35 3.58 24.49
C ILE A 4 14.05 5.07 24.35
N GLY A 5 13.17 5.43 23.41
CA GLY A 5 12.70 6.79 23.29
C GLY A 5 11.99 7.27 24.57
N PRO A 6 11.61 8.56 24.67
CA PRO A 6 11.05 9.15 25.90
C PRO A 6 9.84 8.41 26.47
N THR A 7 9.18 7.57 25.66
CA THR A 7 8.02 6.74 26.05
C THR A 7 8.38 5.29 26.37
N GLY A 8 9.67 4.93 26.38
CA GLY A 8 10.10 3.56 26.59
C GLY A 8 9.77 2.58 25.47
N LYS A 9 9.34 3.06 24.29
CA LYS A 9 8.93 2.23 23.19
C LYS A 9 9.91 2.33 22.02
N ASN A 10 10.33 1.18 21.49
CA ASN A 10 11.13 1.13 20.29
C ASN A 10 10.19 1.11 19.07
N PRO A 11 10.16 2.16 18.24
CA PRO A 11 9.28 2.24 17.07
C PRO A 11 9.45 1.07 16.12
N SER A 12 10.68 0.56 15.97
CA SER A 12 10.97 -0.54 15.04
C SER A 12 10.30 -1.87 15.40
N ARG A 13 9.79 -2.02 16.61
CA ARG A 13 9.02 -3.20 17.03
C ARG A 13 7.56 -3.18 16.56
N TYR A 14 7.10 -2.03 16.07
CA TYR A 14 5.68 -1.78 15.84
C TYR A 14 5.37 -1.33 14.41
N PHE A 15 6.40 -1.27 13.60
CA PHE A 15 6.31 -0.82 12.24
C PHE A 15 7.11 -1.75 11.32
N TRP A 16 6.47 -2.27 10.28
CA TRP A 16 7.11 -3.11 9.26
C TRP A 16 6.80 -2.55 7.88
N THR A 17 7.82 -2.42 7.08
CA THR A 17 7.66 -2.10 5.65
C THR A 17 7.86 -3.37 4.85
N ILE A 18 6.90 -3.68 3.98
CA ILE A 18 6.96 -4.77 3.03
C ILE A 18 7.01 -4.18 1.63
N GLN A 19 7.98 -4.61 0.85
CA GLN A 19 8.05 -4.25 -0.56
C GLN A 19 7.06 -5.09 -1.35
N GLY A 20 6.00 -4.46 -1.85
CA GLY A 20 5.00 -5.12 -2.69
C GLY A 20 5.47 -5.30 -4.12
N LEU A 21 6.00 -4.24 -4.71
CA LEU A 21 6.66 -4.23 -6.01
C LEU A 21 7.96 -3.44 -5.90
N VAL A 22 9.06 -4.02 -6.38
CA VAL A 22 10.37 -3.34 -6.40
C VAL A 22 10.32 -2.14 -7.34
N ALA A 23 11.16 -1.13 -7.09
CA ALA A 23 11.29 0.00 -7.98
C ALA A 23 11.84 -0.45 -9.34
N ALA A 24 11.01 -0.41 -10.37
CA ALA A 24 11.34 -0.81 -11.73
C ALA A 24 10.38 -0.16 -12.74
N THR A 25 10.74 -0.17 -14.00
CA THR A 25 9.83 0.22 -15.09
C THR A 25 9.00 -0.98 -15.52
N TYR A 26 7.68 -0.88 -15.34
CA TYR A 26 6.74 -1.93 -15.68
C TYR A 26 5.99 -1.59 -16.95
N LYS A 27 6.00 -2.54 -17.89
CA LYS A 27 5.32 -2.43 -19.21
C LYS A 27 4.11 -3.34 -19.31
N THR A 28 3.96 -4.25 -18.37
CA THR A 28 2.88 -5.23 -18.32
C THR A 28 2.28 -5.26 -16.93
N ALA A 29 1.05 -5.73 -16.83
CA ALA A 29 0.35 -5.87 -15.56
C ALA A 29 1.20 -6.64 -14.53
N GLN A 30 1.20 -6.15 -13.31
CA GLN A 30 1.94 -6.71 -12.18
C GLN A 30 0.99 -7.06 -11.05
N THR A 31 1.34 -8.09 -10.32
CA THR A 31 0.69 -8.43 -9.04
C THR A 31 1.73 -8.28 -7.95
N SER A 32 1.41 -7.48 -6.95
CA SER A 32 2.31 -7.27 -5.81
C SER A 32 2.47 -8.53 -4.96
N ALA A 33 3.49 -8.54 -4.13
CA ALA A 33 3.52 -9.45 -2.99
C ALA A 33 2.25 -9.28 -2.14
N SER A 34 1.81 -10.34 -1.52
CA SER A 34 0.70 -10.33 -0.58
C SER A 34 1.15 -9.72 0.76
N PHE A 35 0.41 -8.73 1.23
CA PHE A 35 0.61 -8.13 2.55
C PHE A 35 -0.18 -8.92 3.59
N ASP A 36 0.50 -9.77 4.36
CA ASP A 36 -0.12 -10.49 5.49
C ASP A 36 -0.20 -9.57 6.70
N ARG A 37 -1.42 -9.20 7.08
CA ARG A 37 -1.69 -8.29 8.18
C ARG A 37 -1.61 -8.94 9.56
N TYR A 38 -1.59 -10.27 9.63
CA TYR A 38 -1.54 -10.95 10.93
C TYR A 38 -0.16 -10.86 11.54
N ARG A 39 -0.06 -10.13 12.65
CA ARG A 39 1.18 -9.89 13.39
C ARG A 39 0.94 -9.95 14.90
N ASN A 40 1.81 -10.63 15.62
CA ASN A 40 1.82 -10.65 17.08
C ASN A 40 0.44 -10.93 17.74
N GLY A 41 -0.31 -11.87 17.15
CA GLY A 41 -1.61 -12.27 17.70
C GLY A 41 -2.80 -11.40 17.30
N GLY A 42 -2.63 -10.46 16.35
CA GLY A 42 -3.72 -9.62 15.85
C GLY A 42 -3.45 -9.06 14.47
N TYR A 43 -4.46 -8.43 13.88
CA TYR A 43 -4.33 -7.81 12.58
C TYR A 43 -3.69 -6.43 12.70
N ALA A 44 -2.61 -6.21 11.96
CA ALA A 44 -1.98 -4.90 11.83
C ALA A 44 -2.83 -3.96 10.97
N ALA A 45 -2.76 -2.65 11.26
CA ALA A 45 -3.18 -1.63 10.32
C ALA A 45 -2.23 -1.63 9.11
N LEU A 46 -2.75 -1.38 7.92
CA LEU A 46 -1.98 -1.38 6.69
C LEU A 46 -2.17 -0.06 5.94
N THR A 47 -1.07 0.60 5.64
CA THR A 47 -1.01 1.72 4.68
C THR A 47 -0.27 1.25 3.43
N LEU A 48 -0.90 1.38 2.28
CA LEU A 48 -0.28 1.14 0.98
C LEU A 48 0.29 2.45 0.45
N GLU A 49 1.52 2.42 -0.05
CA GLU A 49 2.19 3.56 -0.63
C GLU A 49 2.64 3.25 -2.05
N LEU A 50 2.15 4.01 -3.01
CA LEU A 50 2.53 3.96 -4.42
C LEU A 50 3.44 5.14 -4.72
N CYS A 51 4.63 4.84 -5.23
CA CYS A 51 5.64 5.84 -5.60
C CYS A 51 5.87 5.79 -7.11
N PRO A 52 5.06 6.50 -7.92
CA PRO A 52 5.27 6.57 -9.37
C PRO A 52 6.46 7.47 -9.71
N GLY A 53 7.19 7.08 -10.76
CA GLY A 53 8.23 7.89 -11.38
C GLY A 53 7.72 8.67 -12.59
N ALA A 54 8.63 9.09 -13.47
CA ALA A 54 8.30 9.92 -14.61
C ALA A 54 7.37 9.19 -15.60
N TRP A 55 6.21 9.79 -15.86
CA TRP A 55 5.29 9.33 -16.88
C TRP A 55 5.77 9.74 -18.28
N VAL A 56 5.64 8.85 -19.24
CA VAL A 56 5.97 9.10 -20.66
C VAL A 56 4.74 8.89 -21.54
N ASP A 57 4.09 7.74 -21.42
CA ASP A 57 2.92 7.40 -22.22
C ASP A 57 1.98 6.42 -21.47
N GLY A 58 0.79 6.23 -22.01
CA GLY A 58 -0.16 5.24 -21.55
C GLY A 58 -0.98 5.64 -20.33
N ASN A 59 -1.75 4.67 -19.86
CA ASN A 59 -2.54 4.77 -18.64
C ASN A 59 -2.17 3.61 -17.73
N HIS A 60 -1.84 3.95 -16.50
CA HIS A 60 -1.40 3.02 -15.48
C HIS A 60 -2.36 3.10 -14.30
N SER A 61 -2.96 1.99 -13.96
CA SER A 61 -3.97 1.92 -12.89
C SER A 61 -3.73 0.74 -11.96
N TRP A 62 -4.26 0.81 -10.76
CA TRP A 62 -4.05 -0.19 -9.72
C TRP A 62 -5.37 -0.54 -9.06
N VAL A 63 -5.60 -1.84 -8.86
CA VAL A 63 -6.74 -2.36 -8.11
C VAL A 63 -6.20 -2.99 -6.83
N ILE A 64 -6.81 -2.64 -5.71
CA ILE A 64 -6.49 -3.22 -4.41
C ILE A 64 -7.44 -4.39 -4.18
N ASN A 65 -6.89 -5.57 -3.95
CA ASN A 65 -7.63 -6.79 -3.70
C ASN A 65 -7.39 -7.28 -2.26
N GLU A 66 -8.35 -8.02 -1.74
CA GLU A 66 -8.31 -8.59 -0.41
C GLU A 66 -8.65 -10.07 -0.41
N SER A 67 -8.15 -10.82 0.57
CA SER A 67 -8.37 -12.25 0.72
C SER A 67 -8.28 -12.70 2.17
N ASP A 68 -9.02 -13.76 2.51
CA ASP A 68 -8.88 -14.46 3.79
C ASP A 68 -7.86 -15.60 3.74
N ASP A 69 -7.69 -16.21 2.57
CA ASP A 69 -6.94 -17.47 2.37
C ASP A 69 -5.67 -17.32 1.52
N ASN A 70 -5.35 -16.08 1.09
CA ASN A 70 -4.23 -15.77 0.19
C ASN A 70 -4.30 -16.47 -1.18
N SER A 71 -5.47 -16.91 -1.58
CA SER A 71 -5.69 -17.58 -2.87
C SER A 71 -6.92 -17.06 -3.62
N THR A 72 -8.01 -16.82 -2.91
CA THR A 72 -9.24 -16.27 -3.48
C THR A 72 -9.27 -14.76 -3.24
N TRP A 73 -9.19 -14.00 -4.31
CA TRP A 73 -9.06 -12.54 -4.27
C TRP A 73 -10.30 -11.82 -4.75
N THR A 74 -10.71 -10.81 -4.04
CA THR A 74 -11.81 -9.91 -4.41
C THR A 74 -11.34 -8.47 -4.33
N ALA A 75 -11.87 -7.61 -5.20
CA ALA A 75 -11.57 -6.19 -5.14
C ALA A 75 -12.10 -5.59 -3.83
N VAL A 76 -11.29 -4.78 -3.17
CA VAL A 76 -11.67 -4.09 -1.95
C VAL A 76 -12.77 -3.08 -2.27
N VAL A 77 -13.83 -3.08 -1.46
CA VAL A 77 -14.89 -2.08 -1.60
C VAL A 77 -14.42 -0.71 -1.12
N ALA A 78 -14.94 0.34 -1.74
CA ALA A 78 -14.53 1.71 -1.45
C ALA A 78 -14.63 2.10 0.05
N ALA A 79 -15.60 1.52 0.76
CA ALA A 79 -15.78 1.77 2.19
C ALA A 79 -14.66 1.23 3.08
N ASP A 80 -13.87 0.29 2.57
CA ASP A 80 -12.73 -0.32 3.28
C ASP A 80 -11.37 0.31 2.90
N LEU A 81 -11.40 1.39 2.11
CA LEU A 81 -10.22 2.16 1.73
C LEU A 81 -10.39 3.62 2.17
N MET A 82 -9.37 4.16 2.79
CA MET A 82 -9.33 5.55 3.23
C MET A 82 -8.10 6.24 2.61
N PRO A 83 -8.29 7.19 1.67
CA PRO A 83 -7.18 8.00 1.17
C PRO A 83 -6.54 8.78 2.30
N ASN A 84 -5.22 8.76 2.38
CA ASN A 84 -4.49 9.44 3.44
C ASN A 84 -4.24 10.91 3.06
N PRO A 85 -4.82 11.90 3.74
CA PRO A 85 -4.81 13.31 3.34
C PRO A 85 -3.47 14.02 3.55
N GLU A 86 -2.48 13.41 4.17
CA GLU A 86 -1.23 14.08 4.51
C GLU A 86 -0.18 14.03 3.40
N VAL A 87 -0.41 13.28 2.34
CA VAL A 87 0.57 13.06 1.28
C VAL A 87 -0.04 13.19 -0.10
N GLY A 88 0.23 14.30 -0.78
CA GLY A 88 0.01 14.44 -2.21
C GLY A 88 -1.43 14.70 -2.64
N VAL A 89 -1.67 14.60 -3.92
CA VAL A 89 -2.98 14.86 -4.52
C VAL A 89 -3.92 13.70 -4.25
N TYR A 90 -5.00 14.01 -3.57
CA TYR A 90 -6.08 13.05 -3.33
C TYR A 90 -7.13 13.21 -4.40
N GLY A 91 -7.30 12.17 -5.16
CA GLY A 91 -8.58 11.98 -5.79
C GLY A 91 -9.65 11.73 -4.71
N THR A 92 -10.88 12.06 -4.97
CA THR A 92 -12.05 11.66 -4.18
C THR A 92 -12.29 10.15 -4.24
N ALA A 93 -11.39 9.41 -4.89
CA ALA A 93 -11.49 7.98 -5.12
C ALA A 93 -10.89 7.19 -3.95
N SER A 94 -11.56 6.14 -3.56
CA SER A 94 -11.11 5.15 -2.58
C SER A 94 -10.16 4.11 -3.19
N THR A 95 -9.35 4.50 -4.15
CA THR A 95 -8.30 3.69 -4.77
C THR A 95 -7.18 4.60 -5.24
N PHE A 96 -6.06 4.03 -5.67
CA PHE A 96 -5.00 4.82 -6.29
C PHE A 96 -5.51 5.53 -7.55
N VAL A 97 -5.13 6.79 -7.68
CA VAL A 97 -5.42 7.57 -8.89
C VAL A 97 -4.55 7.05 -10.03
N ALA A 98 -5.15 6.80 -11.18
CA ALA A 98 -4.42 6.36 -12.35
C ALA A 98 -3.39 7.42 -12.79
N VAL A 99 -2.22 6.96 -13.22
CA VAL A 99 -1.18 7.82 -13.80
C VAL A 99 -1.30 7.77 -15.31
N ASN A 100 -1.78 8.85 -15.88
CA ASN A 100 -1.98 9.01 -17.32
C ASN A 100 -1.52 10.38 -17.86
N ALA A 101 -0.78 11.10 -17.05
CA ALA A 101 -0.19 12.41 -17.36
C ALA A 101 1.07 12.61 -16.51
N ALA A 102 1.83 13.65 -16.77
CA ALA A 102 3.12 13.94 -16.15
C ALA A 102 3.06 14.33 -14.66
N SER A 103 2.05 13.93 -13.93
CA SER A 103 1.95 14.13 -12.48
C SER A 103 2.42 12.89 -11.75
N THR A 104 3.57 13.00 -11.10
CA THR A 104 4.19 11.90 -10.35
C THR A 104 4.17 12.21 -8.86
N VAL A 105 3.06 11.92 -8.22
CA VAL A 105 2.87 12.19 -6.79
C VAL A 105 2.78 10.86 -6.04
N VAL A 106 3.49 10.74 -4.93
CA VAL A 106 3.33 9.61 -4.01
C VAL A 106 1.90 9.56 -3.51
N GLN A 107 1.29 8.39 -3.57
CA GLN A 107 -0.08 8.17 -3.12
C GLN A 107 -0.09 7.20 -1.95
N ARG A 108 -0.89 7.48 -0.94
CA ARG A 108 -1.11 6.60 0.21
C ARG A 108 -2.57 6.31 0.40
N ILE A 109 -2.87 5.05 0.69
CA ILE A 109 -4.22 4.59 1.01
C ILE A 109 -4.14 3.68 2.22
N ASP A 110 -4.97 3.95 3.22
CA ASP A 110 -5.13 3.08 4.36
C ASP A 110 -6.19 2.02 4.06
N TYR A 111 -5.86 0.76 4.30
CA TYR A 111 -6.82 -0.32 4.26
C TYR A 111 -7.43 -0.51 5.65
N ILE A 112 -8.73 -0.29 5.74
CA ILE A 112 -9.52 -0.40 6.98
C ILE A 112 -10.45 -1.62 6.99
N GLY A 113 -10.39 -2.46 5.96
CA GLY A 113 -11.14 -3.72 5.87
C GLY A 113 -10.69 -4.77 6.88
N ARG A 114 -11.37 -5.91 6.87
CA ARG A 114 -11.19 -6.97 7.88
C ARG A 114 -10.41 -8.18 7.40
N LYS A 115 -10.09 -8.26 6.10
CA LYS A 115 -9.40 -9.42 5.54
C LYS A 115 -7.93 -9.47 5.96
N ARG A 116 -7.40 -10.68 6.02
CA ARG A 116 -6.02 -10.92 6.44
C ARG A 116 -5.00 -10.45 5.40
N TYR A 117 -5.25 -10.78 4.14
CA TYR A 117 -4.31 -10.53 3.06
C TYR A 117 -4.80 -9.44 2.15
N VAL A 118 -3.88 -8.58 1.72
CA VAL A 118 -4.12 -7.52 0.75
C VAL A 118 -3.06 -7.61 -0.33
N GLN A 119 -3.43 -7.39 -1.59
CA GLN A 119 -2.49 -7.26 -2.70
C GLN A 119 -2.95 -6.16 -3.65
N VAL A 120 -2.04 -5.70 -4.49
CA VAL A 120 -2.32 -4.70 -5.51
C VAL A 120 -2.00 -5.29 -6.87
N VAL A 121 -2.93 -5.15 -7.80
CA VAL A 121 -2.76 -5.57 -9.20
C VAL A 121 -2.76 -4.33 -10.08
N SER A 122 -1.72 -4.18 -10.88
CA SER A 122 -1.62 -3.08 -11.85
C SER A 122 -2.14 -3.49 -13.22
N THR A 123 -2.60 -2.48 -13.97
CA THR A 123 -2.87 -2.58 -15.40
C THR A 123 -2.08 -1.50 -16.11
N GLU A 124 -1.27 -1.92 -17.06
CA GLU A 124 -0.35 -1.06 -17.79
C GLU A 124 -0.78 -0.96 -19.25
N THR A 125 -0.82 0.26 -19.77
CA THR A 125 -0.96 0.52 -21.22
C THR A 125 0.15 1.48 -21.65
N GLY A 126 0.43 1.53 -22.94
CA GLY A 126 1.55 2.31 -23.48
C GLY A 126 2.78 1.46 -23.77
N ALA A 127 3.67 1.96 -24.62
CA ALA A 127 4.83 1.23 -25.10
C ALA A 127 6.04 1.35 -24.18
N THR A 128 6.14 2.46 -23.44
CA THR A 128 7.32 2.78 -22.62
C THR A 128 7.24 2.19 -21.21
N GLY A 129 6.03 2.06 -20.67
CA GLY A 129 5.81 1.66 -19.29
C GLY A 129 5.98 2.82 -18.31
N LEU A 130 5.71 2.53 -17.04
CA LEU A 130 5.86 3.49 -15.93
C LEU A 130 6.84 2.93 -14.91
N PRO A 131 7.85 3.71 -14.49
CA PRO A 131 8.65 3.36 -13.33
C PRO A 131 7.82 3.63 -12.07
N TYR A 132 7.71 2.63 -11.18
CA TYR A 132 7.10 2.83 -9.86
C TYR A 132 7.57 1.77 -8.87
N ALA A 133 7.31 2.04 -7.60
CA ALA A 133 7.44 1.11 -6.50
C ALA A 133 6.14 1.08 -5.69
N LEU A 134 5.85 -0.06 -5.09
CA LEU A 134 4.73 -0.22 -4.16
C LEU A 134 5.22 -0.78 -2.83
N LEU A 135 4.89 -0.09 -1.76
CA LEU A 135 5.22 -0.47 -0.40
C LEU A 135 3.95 -0.69 0.42
N GLY A 136 4.02 -1.59 1.38
CA GLY A 136 3.01 -1.74 2.43
C GLY A 136 3.65 -1.47 3.78
N HIS A 137 3.03 -0.59 4.55
CA HIS A 137 3.45 -0.26 5.91
C HIS A 137 2.46 -0.88 6.88
N LEU A 138 2.93 -1.84 7.67
CA LEU A 138 2.15 -2.52 8.70
C LEU A 138 2.47 -1.92 10.05
N PHE A 139 1.43 -1.53 10.77
CA PHE A 139 1.52 -1.02 12.14
C PHE A 139 0.98 -2.08 13.10
N ALA A 140 1.68 -2.34 14.19
CA ALA A 140 1.29 -3.37 15.14
C ALA A 140 -0.14 -3.17 15.65
N PRO A 141 -0.90 -4.26 15.75
CA PRO A 141 -2.22 -4.20 16.35
C PRO A 141 -2.10 -3.86 17.83
N ASN A 142 -3.00 -3.02 18.31
CA ASN A 142 -3.28 -2.83 19.73
C ASN A 142 -2.08 -2.53 20.67
N ILE A 143 -1.14 -1.73 20.23
CA ILE A 143 -0.20 -1.16 21.17
C ILE A 143 -0.83 0.12 21.74
N LEU A 144 -1.84 -0.09 22.51
CA LEU A 144 -2.24 0.92 23.47
C LEU A 144 -1.11 1.02 24.50
N PRO A 145 -0.67 2.24 24.85
CA PRO A 145 0.16 2.39 26.01
C PRO A 145 -0.56 1.72 27.18
N ALA A 146 0.13 0.82 27.87
CA ALA A 146 -0.36 0.43 29.18
C ALA A 146 -0.58 1.72 29.96
N ALA A 147 -1.79 1.86 30.42
CA ALA A 147 -2.16 2.99 31.29
C ALA A 147 -1.22 3.03 32.50
#